data_7ac557ec9d2deaa8e58e8c14674bcdff
#
_entry.id   7ac557ec9d2deaa8e58e8c14674bcdff
#
_cell.length_a   1.000
_cell.length_b   1.000
_cell.length_c   1.000
_cell.angle_alpha   90.00
_cell.angle_beta   90.00
_cell.angle_gamma   90.00
#
_symmetry.space_group_name_H-M   'P 1'
#
loop_
_entity.id
_entity.type
_entity.pdbx_description
1 polymer ?
#
loop_
_entity_poly.entity_id
_entity_poly.type
_entity_poly.pdbx_seq_one_letter_code
_entity_poly.pdbx_strand_id
1 'polypeptide(L)'
;LAPAAGIAVENAHLYADSKRTERWISASQSLTTTMLEGADEEEALELIAKTVREVSHADTAIIVLQSVGDTWAAEIVDGKNASSLLGLTFPPEGRAMSVLHEGTGMIVDSMSRAQTMRVPQLAAFGSALYAPLRSRGVSSGVLILLRQIGAPEFDSSELSLAESLASQATLALELASARHAQDVAALLDERDRIGRDLHDFAIQQLFATGMALDAAKQKVAAGQTDPAALESLIDSSLASIDE
;
A
#
# COMPACT_ATOMS: atom_id res chain seq x y z
N LEU A 1 18.56 23.50 -48.20
CA LEU A 1 18.72 22.21 -47.46
C LEU A 1 18.66 22.43 -45.92
N ALA A 2 19.12 23.57 -45.37
CA ALA A 2 19.12 23.81 -43.90
C ALA A 2 17.71 23.88 -43.25
N PRO A 3 16.67 24.52 -43.86
CA PRO A 3 15.34 24.59 -43.23
C PRO A 3 14.65 23.22 -43.10
N ALA A 4 14.83 22.36 -44.11
CA ALA A 4 14.19 21.03 -44.10
C ALA A 4 14.78 20.10 -43.02
N ALA A 5 16.08 20.21 -42.75
CA ALA A 5 16.73 19.47 -41.67
C ALA A 5 16.26 19.94 -40.27
N GLY A 6 16.04 21.25 -40.10
CA GLY A 6 15.49 21.81 -38.84
C GLY A 6 14.08 21.29 -38.55
N ILE A 7 13.20 21.31 -39.56
CA ILE A 7 11.82 20.78 -39.42
C ILE A 7 11.83 19.27 -39.15
N ALA A 8 12.72 18.51 -39.78
CA ALA A 8 12.82 17.08 -39.54
C ALA A 8 13.28 16.75 -38.08
N VAL A 9 14.23 17.50 -37.55
CA VAL A 9 14.71 17.37 -36.20
C VAL A 9 13.60 17.77 -35.19
N GLU A 10 12.92 18.88 -35.43
CA GLU A 10 11.80 19.33 -34.59
C GLU A 10 10.65 18.32 -34.56
N ASN A 11 10.28 17.79 -35.71
CA ASN A 11 9.26 16.73 -35.81
C ASN A 11 9.70 15.45 -35.09
N ALA A 12 10.97 15.08 -35.16
CA ALA A 12 11.50 13.93 -34.41
C ALA A 12 11.42 14.13 -32.88
N HIS A 13 11.73 15.34 -32.40
CA HIS A 13 11.58 15.69 -30.98
C HIS A 13 10.12 15.66 -30.54
N LEU A 14 9.22 16.29 -31.28
CA LEU A 14 7.78 16.28 -30.98
C LEU A 14 7.21 14.86 -30.97
N TYR A 15 7.64 14.01 -31.89
CA TYR A 15 7.24 12.62 -31.93
C TYR A 15 7.77 11.83 -30.71
N ALA A 16 9.02 12.04 -30.32
CA ALA A 16 9.63 11.42 -29.16
C ALA A 16 8.92 11.83 -27.86
N ASP A 17 8.59 13.12 -27.70
CA ASP A 17 7.87 13.64 -26.54
C ASP A 17 6.43 13.12 -26.48
N SER A 18 5.74 13.04 -27.62
CA SER A 18 4.41 12.45 -27.72
C SER A 18 4.43 10.98 -27.28
N LYS A 19 5.40 10.21 -27.78
CA LYS A 19 5.55 8.79 -27.40
C LYS A 19 5.93 8.61 -25.92
N ARG A 20 6.71 9.52 -25.36
CA ARG A 20 7.03 9.53 -23.94
C ARG A 20 5.75 9.74 -23.12
N THR A 21 5.00 10.78 -23.43
CA THR A 21 3.73 11.10 -22.74
C THR A 21 2.72 9.94 -22.85
N GLU A 22 2.59 9.32 -24.01
CA GLU A 22 1.71 8.16 -24.21
C GLU A 22 2.07 6.98 -23.28
N ARG A 23 3.36 6.67 -23.13
CA ARG A 23 3.82 5.61 -22.20
C ARG A 23 3.48 5.92 -20.75
N TRP A 24 3.68 7.17 -20.34
CA TRP A 24 3.36 7.61 -18.97
C TRP A 24 1.86 7.53 -18.68
N ILE A 25 1.02 7.94 -19.62
CA ILE A 25 -0.44 7.83 -19.49
C ILE A 25 -0.86 6.35 -19.38
N SER A 26 -0.35 5.50 -20.25
CA SER A 26 -0.63 4.07 -20.23
C SER A 26 -0.19 3.41 -18.91
N ALA A 27 1.01 3.77 -18.42
CA ALA A 27 1.51 3.30 -17.13
C ALA A 27 0.63 3.73 -15.98
N SER A 28 0.19 4.98 -15.95
CA SER A 28 -0.72 5.52 -14.94
C SER A 28 -2.06 4.77 -14.91
N GLN A 29 -2.63 4.48 -16.07
CA GLN A 29 -3.88 3.71 -16.19
C GLN A 29 -3.71 2.28 -15.68
N SER A 30 -2.62 1.62 -16.06
CA SER A 30 -2.31 0.26 -15.61
C SER A 30 -2.13 0.19 -14.09
N LEU A 31 -1.38 1.12 -13.51
CA LEU A 31 -1.20 1.24 -12.05
C LEU A 31 -2.55 1.37 -11.33
N THR A 32 -3.38 2.32 -11.77
CA THR A 32 -4.68 2.56 -11.15
C THR A 32 -5.56 1.30 -11.18
N THR A 33 -5.58 0.59 -12.32
CA THR A 33 -6.38 -0.63 -12.46
C THR A 33 -5.90 -1.71 -11.49
N THR A 34 -4.61 -2.00 -11.46
CA THR A 34 -4.04 -3.05 -10.59
C THR A 34 -4.27 -2.75 -9.10
N MET A 35 -4.12 -1.49 -8.70
CA MET A 35 -4.40 -1.07 -7.31
C MET A 35 -5.88 -1.22 -6.94
N LEU A 36 -6.78 -0.99 -7.89
CA LEU A 36 -8.22 -1.16 -7.67
C LEU A 36 -8.64 -2.64 -7.60
N GLU A 37 -7.86 -3.55 -8.15
CA GLU A 37 -8.10 -5.01 -8.13
C GLU A 37 -7.75 -5.68 -6.80
N GLY A 38 -7.16 -4.96 -5.83
CA GLY A 38 -6.97 -5.43 -4.46
C GLY A 38 -5.51 -5.79 -4.11
N ALA A 39 -4.53 -5.19 -4.79
CA ALA A 39 -3.13 -5.26 -4.35
C ALA A 39 -3.00 -4.72 -2.92
N ASP A 40 -2.18 -5.36 -2.09
CA ASP A 40 -1.84 -4.81 -0.78
C ASP A 40 -0.92 -3.58 -0.93
N GLU A 41 -0.65 -2.89 0.19
CA GLU A 41 0.12 -1.65 0.16
C GLU A 41 1.56 -1.86 -0.32
N GLU A 42 2.20 -2.96 0.07
CA GLU A 42 3.58 -3.27 -0.30
C GLU A 42 3.68 -3.64 -1.79
N GLU A 43 2.80 -4.53 -2.27
CA GLU A 43 2.71 -4.89 -3.69
C GLU A 43 2.42 -3.68 -4.58
N ALA A 44 1.57 -2.77 -4.11
CA ALA A 44 1.24 -1.55 -4.82
C ALA A 44 2.46 -0.60 -4.93
N LEU A 45 3.22 -0.44 -3.85
CA LEU A 45 4.45 0.38 -3.83
C LEU A 45 5.54 -0.22 -4.72
N GLU A 46 5.72 -1.54 -4.70
CA GLU A 46 6.65 -2.24 -5.59
C GLU A 46 6.28 -2.02 -7.07
N LEU A 47 4.99 -2.16 -7.39
CA LEU A 47 4.49 -1.93 -8.74
C LEU A 47 4.72 -0.48 -9.20
N ILE A 48 4.52 0.51 -8.30
CA ILE A 48 4.81 1.92 -8.57
C ILE A 48 6.30 2.10 -8.89
N ALA A 49 7.18 1.63 -8.01
CA ALA A 49 8.63 1.77 -8.19
C ALA A 49 9.09 1.18 -9.52
N LYS A 50 8.66 -0.05 -9.82
CA LYS A 50 8.95 -0.74 -11.07
C LYS A 50 8.44 0.02 -12.29
N THR A 51 7.16 0.39 -12.27
CA THR A 51 6.53 1.06 -13.42
C THR A 51 7.18 2.40 -13.72
N VAL A 52 7.41 3.22 -12.69
CA VAL A 52 8.04 4.53 -12.87
C VAL A 52 9.48 4.40 -13.37
N ARG A 53 10.25 3.44 -12.83
CA ARG A 53 11.60 3.14 -13.31
C ARG A 53 11.60 2.75 -14.79
N GLU A 54 10.70 1.87 -15.21
CA GLU A 54 10.63 1.42 -16.61
C GLU A 54 10.24 2.54 -17.58
N VAL A 55 9.24 3.34 -17.22
CA VAL A 55 8.74 4.43 -18.08
C VAL A 55 9.74 5.58 -18.17
N SER A 56 10.42 5.90 -17.09
CA SER A 56 11.45 6.94 -17.04
C SER A 56 12.81 6.49 -17.59
N HIS A 57 12.97 5.21 -17.93
CA HIS A 57 14.26 4.61 -18.27
C HIS A 57 15.33 4.87 -17.17
N ALA A 58 14.91 4.92 -15.92
CA ALA A 58 15.84 4.96 -14.81
C ALA A 58 16.46 3.58 -14.56
N ASP A 59 17.69 3.56 -14.03
CA ASP A 59 18.35 2.31 -13.65
C ASP A 59 17.84 1.78 -12.30
N THR A 60 17.41 2.70 -11.43
CA THR A 60 16.91 2.38 -10.09
C THR A 60 15.82 3.35 -9.67
N ALA A 61 14.78 2.83 -9.04
CA ALA A 61 13.75 3.59 -8.35
C ALA A 61 13.77 3.25 -6.86
N ILE A 62 13.63 4.26 -6.01
CA ILE A 62 13.57 4.13 -4.56
C ILE A 62 12.31 4.84 -4.08
N ILE A 63 11.53 4.21 -3.23
CA ILE A 63 10.47 4.87 -2.47
C ILE A 63 10.93 5.01 -1.03
N VAL A 64 11.03 6.26 -0.58
CA VAL A 64 11.39 6.64 0.78
C VAL A 64 10.11 6.93 1.54
N LEU A 65 9.89 6.18 2.61
CA LEU A 65 8.74 6.33 3.51
C LEU A 65 9.20 6.51 4.94
N GLN A 66 8.28 6.94 5.79
CA GLN A 66 8.51 6.96 7.24
C GLN A 66 8.54 5.53 7.77
N SER A 67 9.63 5.18 8.42
CA SER A 67 9.84 3.91 9.10
C SER A 67 9.58 4.08 10.61
N VAL A 68 10.17 3.25 11.45
CA VAL A 68 9.95 3.28 12.90
C VAL A 68 10.41 4.63 13.49
N GLY A 69 9.52 5.31 14.20
CA GLY A 69 9.73 6.64 14.76
C GLY A 69 9.75 7.72 13.70
N ASP A 70 10.69 8.69 13.81
CA ASP A 70 10.88 9.77 12.82
C ASP A 70 11.95 9.47 11.77
N THR A 71 12.27 8.18 11.58
CA THR A 71 13.27 7.76 10.61
C THR A 71 12.64 7.60 9.24
N TRP A 72 13.29 8.15 8.20
CA TRP A 72 12.92 7.99 6.79
C TRP A 72 13.88 7.01 6.13
N ALA A 73 13.35 5.98 5.50
CA ALA A 73 14.14 4.91 4.92
C ALA A 73 13.66 4.53 3.51
N ALA A 74 14.56 3.94 2.72
CA ALA A 74 14.23 3.30 1.46
C ALA A 74 13.46 2.00 1.74
N GLU A 75 12.15 2.06 1.78
CA GLU A 75 11.29 0.89 2.05
C GLU A 75 11.10 0.03 0.81
N ILE A 76 11.09 0.63 -0.37
CA ILE A 76 10.99 -0.09 -1.65
C ILE A 76 12.14 0.36 -2.55
N VAL A 77 12.79 -0.60 -3.18
CA VAL A 77 13.84 -0.34 -4.19
C VAL A 77 13.69 -1.33 -5.35
N ASP A 78 13.55 -0.79 -6.56
CA ASP A 78 13.53 -1.60 -7.79
C ASP A 78 14.65 -1.20 -8.73
N GLY A 79 15.34 -2.19 -9.32
CA GLY A 79 16.40 -1.98 -10.30
C GLY A 79 17.80 -2.30 -9.80
N LYS A 80 18.81 -1.61 -10.35
CA LYS A 80 20.22 -1.88 -10.05
C LYS A 80 20.59 -1.50 -8.61
N ASN A 81 21.43 -2.30 -7.98
CA ASN A 81 21.90 -2.11 -6.61
C ASN A 81 20.78 -2.14 -5.54
N ALA A 82 19.61 -2.69 -5.85
CA ALA A 82 18.46 -2.69 -4.93
C ALA A 82 18.81 -3.21 -3.54
N SER A 83 19.48 -4.35 -3.43
CA SER A 83 19.85 -4.96 -2.15
C SER A 83 20.78 -4.11 -1.27
N SER A 84 21.54 -3.21 -1.86
CA SER A 84 22.44 -2.29 -1.12
C SER A 84 21.79 -0.96 -0.74
N LEU A 85 20.63 -0.67 -1.33
CA LEU A 85 19.89 0.58 -1.12
C LEU A 85 18.66 0.39 -0.24
N LEU A 86 18.12 -0.82 -0.17
CA LEU A 86 16.98 -1.16 0.68
C LEU A 86 17.33 -0.93 2.16
N GLY A 87 16.43 -0.30 2.90
CA GLY A 87 16.63 0.06 4.31
C GLY A 87 17.60 1.23 4.54
N LEU A 88 18.08 1.89 3.49
CA LEU A 88 18.96 3.02 3.60
C LEU A 88 18.23 4.22 4.22
N THR A 89 18.79 4.81 5.27
CA THR A 89 18.19 5.95 5.97
C THR A 89 18.55 7.29 5.35
N PHE A 90 17.59 8.21 5.36
CA PHE A 90 17.72 9.56 4.82
C PHE A 90 17.72 10.57 5.96
N PRO A 91 18.79 11.38 6.10
CA PRO A 91 18.90 12.36 7.17
C PRO A 91 17.95 13.55 6.96
N PRO A 92 17.51 14.22 8.06
CA PRO A 92 16.54 15.31 8.01
C PRO A 92 16.94 16.49 7.09
N GLU A 93 18.25 16.78 6.97
CA GLU A 93 18.76 17.89 6.13
C GLU A 93 19.10 17.40 4.72
N GLY A 94 18.65 16.22 4.31
CA GLY A 94 18.91 15.66 2.97
C GLY A 94 17.93 16.18 1.91
N ARG A 95 18.28 15.99 0.64
CA ARG A 95 17.44 16.40 -0.51
C ARG A 95 16.07 15.73 -0.49
N ALA A 96 16.00 14.46 -0.12
CA ALA A 96 14.73 13.74 -0.01
C ALA A 96 13.79 14.44 0.98
N MET A 97 14.34 14.88 2.13
CA MET A 97 13.54 15.58 3.14
C MET A 97 13.16 16.99 2.72
N SER A 98 14.02 17.70 1.98
CA SER A 98 13.62 19.00 1.37
C SER A 98 12.41 18.81 0.44
N VAL A 99 12.48 17.82 -0.46
CA VAL A 99 11.34 17.49 -1.38
C VAL A 99 10.09 17.12 -0.60
N LEU A 100 10.23 16.34 0.46
CA LEU A 100 9.10 15.94 1.32
C LEU A 100 8.40 17.16 1.95
N HIS A 101 9.19 18.09 2.53
CA HIS A 101 8.65 19.26 3.23
C HIS A 101 8.14 20.34 2.28
N GLU A 102 8.86 20.60 1.19
CA GLU A 102 8.50 21.63 0.20
C GLU A 102 7.34 21.15 -0.71
N GLY A 103 7.18 19.84 -0.85
CA GLY A 103 6.17 19.24 -1.72
C GLY A 103 6.40 19.52 -3.21
N THR A 104 7.66 19.83 -3.60
CA THR A 104 8.07 20.13 -4.96
C THR A 104 9.27 19.25 -5.32
N GLY A 105 9.23 18.63 -6.48
CA GLY A 105 10.30 17.78 -6.93
C GLY A 105 11.55 18.54 -7.38
N MET A 106 12.65 17.80 -7.50
CA MET A 106 13.93 18.36 -7.95
C MET A 106 14.71 17.38 -8.81
N ILE A 107 15.57 17.94 -9.68
CA ILE A 107 16.55 17.19 -10.45
C ILE A 107 17.95 17.51 -9.91
N VAL A 108 18.80 16.50 -9.86
CA VAL A 108 20.21 16.60 -9.55
C VAL A 108 21.00 16.04 -10.72
N ASP A 109 21.74 16.90 -11.41
CA ASP A 109 22.44 16.52 -12.64
C ASP A 109 23.51 15.45 -12.41
N SER A 110 24.16 15.46 -11.24
CA SER A 110 25.17 14.45 -10.90
C SER A 110 25.27 14.23 -9.40
N MET A 111 24.93 13.02 -8.97
CA MET A 111 25.10 12.61 -7.58
C MET A 111 26.58 12.47 -7.21
N SER A 112 27.42 11.99 -8.11
CA SER A 112 28.84 11.79 -7.89
C SER A 112 29.64 13.11 -7.69
N ARG A 113 29.13 14.24 -8.19
CA ARG A 113 29.75 15.58 -8.07
C ARG A 113 29.17 16.42 -6.93
N ALA A 114 28.20 15.89 -6.21
CA ALA A 114 27.55 16.63 -5.13
C ALA A 114 28.53 16.88 -3.98
N GLN A 115 28.82 18.14 -3.69
CA GLN A 115 29.78 18.54 -2.65
C GLN A 115 29.36 18.12 -1.23
N THR A 116 28.07 17.96 -0.99
CA THR A 116 27.51 17.54 0.29
C THR A 116 26.63 16.30 0.07
N MET A 117 27.27 15.13 0.01
CA MET A 117 26.54 13.87 -0.07
C MET A 117 26.19 13.40 1.35
N ARG A 118 24.89 13.44 1.69
CA ARG A 118 24.39 12.95 2.98
C ARG A 118 24.15 11.44 3.00
N VAL A 119 24.02 10.85 1.81
CA VAL A 119 23.78 9.41 1.59
C VAL A 119 24.85 8.90 0.62
N PRO A 120 26.01 8.43 1.13
CA PRO A 120 27.19 8.11 0.30
C PRO A 120 26.92 7.05 -0.78
N GLN A 121 26.00 6.13 -0.55
CA GLN A 121 25.64 5.06 -1.49
C GLN A 121 25.09 5.59 -2.81
N LEU A 122 24.45 6.77 -2.79
CA LEU A 122 23.93 7.42 -3.98
C LEU A 122 25.03 8.04 -4.87
N ALA A 123 26.25 8.20 -4.36
CA ALA A 123 27.38 8.72 -5.14
C ALA A 123 27.80 7.79 -6.30
N ALA A 124 27.37 6.54 -6.29
CA ALA A 124 27.61 5.59 -7.39
C ALA A 124 26.76 5.89 -8.64
N PHE A 125 25.82 6.84 -8.55
CA PHE A 125 24.91 7.19 -9.66
C PHE A 125 25.28 8.54 -10.31
N GLY A 126 24.75 8.73 -11.51
CA GLY A 126 24.81 9.98 -12.27
C GLY A 126 23.72 10.94 -11.85
N SER A 127 22.76 11.20 -12.74
CA SER A 127 21.64 12.09 -12.44
C SER A 127 20.59 11.41 -11.54
N ALA A 128 19.89 12.23 -10.76
CA ALA A 128 18.79 11.81 -9.91
C ALA A 128 17.60 12.75 -10.06
N LEU A 129 16.40 12.18 -9.95
CA LEU A 129 15.13 12.91 -9.92
C LEU A 129 14.42 12.54 -8.61
N TYR A 130 13.95 13.55 -7.90
CA TYR A 130 13.19 13.40 -6.66
C TYR A 130 11.79 13.94 -6.88
N ALA A 131 10.76 13.13 -6.64
CA ALA A 131 9.36 13.54 -6.74
C ALA A 131 8.64 13.23 -5.42
N PRO A 132 7.84 14.16 -4.86
CA PRO A 132 7.09 13.89 -3.65
C PRO A 132 5.93 12.93 -3.93
N LEU A 133 5.73 11.93 -3.08
CA LEU A 133 4.50 11.14 -3.01
C LEU A 133 3.47 11.97 -2.26
N ARG A 134 2.64 12.70 -3.01
CA ARG A 134 1.77 13.73 -2.45
C ARG A 134 0.31 13.49 -2.81
N SER A 135 -0.56 13.55 -1.79
CA SER A 135 -2.00 13.58 -1.94
C SER A 135 -2.60 14.68 -1.09
N ARG A 136 -3.60 15.39 -1.63
CA ARG A 136 -4.36 16.45 -0.94
C ARG A 136 -3.50 17.51 -0.25
N GLY A 137 -2.29 17.75 -0.76
CA GLY A 137 -1.38 18.75 -0.21
C GLY A 137 -0.42 18.25 0.87
N VAL A 138 -0.51 16.98 1.26
CA VAL A 138 0.38 16.34 2.23
C VAL A 138 1.31 15.38 1.49
N SER A 139 2.60 15.43 1.79
CA SER A 139 3.59 14.48 1.27
C SER A 139 3.77 13.35 2.27
N SER A 140 3.58 12.10 1.82
CA SER A 140 3.71 10.88 2.63
C SER A 140 5.03 10.15 2.38
N GLY A 141 5.78 10.56 1.36
CA GLY A 141 7.04 9.93 0.98
C GLY A 141 7.73 10.66 -0.17
N VAL A 142 8.82 10.08 -0.64
CA VAL A 142 9.59 10.60 -1.78
C VAL A 142 9.95 9.44 -2.72
N LEU A 143 9.63 9.61 -3.99
CA LEU A 143 10.12 8.76 -5.07
C LEU A 143 11.45 9.33 -5.56
N ILE A 144 12.47 8.49 -5.64
CA ILE A 144 13.80 8.85 -6.18
C ILE A 144 14.10 7.95 -7.38
N LEU A 145 14.39 8.57 -8.50
CA LEU A 145 14.82 7.87 -9.72
C LEU A 145 16.29 8.16 -9.96
N LEU A 146 17.05 7.13 -10.25
CA LEU A 146 18.50 7.21 -10.41
C LEU A 146 18.92 6.67 -11.78
N ARG A 147 19.84 7.36 -12.45
CA ARG A 147 20.51 6.89 -13.67
C ARG A 147 22.00 6.68 -13.39
N GLN A 148 22.58 5.73 -14.09
CA GLN A 148 24.02 5.49 -13.98
C GLN A 148 24.86 6.66 -14.50
N ILE A 149 26.11 6.74 -14.05
CA ILE A 149 27.08 7.71 -14.55
C ILE A 149 27.24 7.53 -16.06
N GLY A 150 27.10 8.63 -16.80
CA GLY A 150 27.18 8.64 -18.27
C GLY A 150 25.85 8.42 -19.01
N ALA A 151 24.77 8.10 -18.31
CA ALA A 151 23.43 8.13 -18.89
C ALA A 151 22.94 9.59 -19.08
N PRO A 152 21.95 9.83 -19.97
CA PRO A 152 21.34 11.15 -20.13
C PRO A 152 20.80 11.69 -18.78
N GLU A 153 20.92 12.98 -18.56
CA GLU A 153 20.32 13.65 -17.40
C GLU A 153 18.79 13.65 -17.50
N PHE A 154 18.12 13.74 -16.36
CA PHE A 154 16.67 13.94 -16.31
C PHE A 154 16.34 15.37 -16.75
N ASP A 155 15.21 15.56 -17.41
CA ASP A 155 14.70 16.86 -17.83
C ASP A 155 13.45 17.28 -17.00
N SER A 156 13.05 18.54 -17.16
CA SER A 156 11.89 19.10 -16.45
C SER A 156 10.57 18.45 -16.85
N SER A 157 10.47 17.95 -18.08
CA SER A 157 9.29 17.20 -18.56
C SER A 157 9.17 15.86 -17.83
N GLU A 158 10.29 15.15 -17.68
CA GLU A 158 10.33 13.89 -16.91
C GLU A 158 9.99 14.11 -15.43
N LEU A 159 10.47 15.24 -14.85
CA LEU A 159 10.10 15.60 -13.49
C LEU A 159 8.60 15.81 -13.34
N SER A 160 7.98 16.60 -14.20
CA SER A 160 6.53 16.86 -14.16
C SER A 160 5.70 15.58 -14.34
N LEU A 161 6.14 14.68 -15.22
CA LEU A 161 5.49 13.38 -15.41
C LEU A 161 5.66 12.48 -14.19
N ALA A 162 6.85 12.43 -13.59
CA ALA A 162 7.10 11.66 -12.37
C ALA A 162 6.28 12.16 -11.19
N GLU A 163 6.18 13.48 -10.99
CA GLU A 163 5.33 14.11 -9.95
C GLU A 163 3.84 13.75 -10.15
N SER A 164 3.37 13.82 -11.40
CA SER A 164 1.98 13.44 -11.74
C SER A 164 1.69 11.98 -11.39
N LEU A 165 2.59 11.07 -11.77
CA LEU A 165 2.41 9.64 -11.53
C LEU A 165 2.56 9.31 -10.04
N ALA A 166 3.50 9.93 -9.34
CA ALA A 166 3.67 9.81 -7.90
C ALA A 166 2.41 10.26 -7.14
N SER A 167 1.79 11.36 -7.54
CA SER A 167 0.54 11.85 -6.94
C SER A 167 -0.64 10.91 -7.18
N GLN A 168 -0.77 10.36 -8.39
CA GLN A 168 -1.81 9.38 -8.71
C GLN A 168 -1.62 8.08 -7.94
N ALA A 169 -0.37 7.61 -7.84
CA ALA A 169 -0.02 6.43 -7.07
C ALA A 169 -0.36 6.59 -5.58
N THR A 170 -0.02 7.75 -5.00
CA THR A 170 -0.35 8.05 -3.60
C THR A 170 -1.87 8.04 -3.36
N LEU A 171 -2.65 8.63 -4.26
CA LEU A 171 -4.12 8.61 -4.15
C LEU A 171 -4.67 7.17 -4.24
N ALA A 172 -4.12 6.35 -5.12
CA ALA A 172 -4.55 4.97 -5.27
C ALA A 172 -4.21 4.13 -4.02
N LEU A 173 -3.03 4.35 -3.41
CA LEU A 173 -2.64 3.74 -2.13
C LEU A 173 -3.60 4.15 -1.00
N GLU A 174 -3.93 5.44 -0.86
CA GLU A 174 -4.90 5.90 0.14
C GLU A 174 -6.25 5.21 -0.02
N LEU A 175 -6.72 5.04 -1.26
CA LEU A 175 -7.98 4.35 -1.53
C LEU A 175 -7.89 2.85 -1.19
N ALA A 176 -6.78 2.18 -1.49
CA ALA A 176 -6.57 0.77 -1.16
C ALA A 176 -6.54 0.56 0.36
N SER A 177 -5.77 1.38 1.09
CA SER A 177 -5.69 1.35 2.55
C SER A 177 -7.05 1.63 3.21
N ALA A 178 -7.82 2.59 2.68
CA ALA A 178 -9.16 2.88 3.20
C ALA A 178 -10.13 1.71 3.00
N ARG A 179 -10.08 1.02 1.85
CA ARG A 179 -10.87 -0.19 1.59
C ARG A 179 -10.50 -1.31 2.55
N HIS A 180 -9.21 -1.59 2.68
CA HIS A 180 -8.73 -2.62 3.61
C HIS A 180 -9.21 -2.36 5.05
N ALA A 181 -9.12 -1.12 5.51
CA ALA A 181 -9.64 -0.74 6.83
C ALA A 181 -11.16 -0.98 6.97
N GLN A 182 -11.94 -0.71 5.91
CA GLN A 182 -13.38 -0.98 5.89
C GLN A 182 -13.68 -2.49 5.94
N ASP A 183 -12.95 -3.30 5.19
CA ASP A 183 -13.11 -4.75 5.17
C ASP A 183 -12.78 -5.37 6.53
N VAL A 184 -11.71 -4.93 7.17
CA VAL A 184 -11.35 -5.36 8.54
C VAL A 184 -12.43 -4.96 9.55
N ALA A 185 -12.96 -3.74 9.46
CA ALA A 185 -14.03 -3.28 10.35
C ALA A 185 -15.30 -4.12 10.16
N ALA A 186 -15.68 -4.43 8.92
CA ALA A 186 -16.84 -5.28 8.62
C ALA A 186 -16.69 -6.71 9.17
N LEU A 187 -15.49 -7.29 9.07
CA LEU A 187 -15.19 -8.60 9.66
C LEU A 187 -15.29 -8.59 11.20
N LEU A 188 -14.84 -7.53 11.85
CA LEU A 188 -14.96 -7.39 13.31
C LEU A 188 -16.41 -7.23 13.73
N ASP A 189 -17.21 -6.43 13.04
CA ASP A 189 -18.65 -6.25 13.30
C ASP A 189 -19.41 -7.57 13.13
N GLU A 190 -19.08 -8.33 12.10
CA GLU A 190 -19.69 -9.65 11.85
C GLU A 190 -19.33 -10.65 12.96
N ARG A 191 -18.04 -10.69 13.36
CA ARG A 191 -17.59 -11.52 14.49
C ARG A 191 -18.35 -11.19 15.80
N ASP A 192 -18.52 -9.89 16.08
CA ASP A 192 -19.24 -9.44 17.28
C ASP A 192 -20.74 -9.75 17.20
N ARG A 193 -21.32 -9.72 15.97
CA ARG A 193 -22.69 -10.15 15.74
C ARG A 193 -22.85 -11.64 16.01
N ILE A 194 -21.99 -12.47 15.42
CA ILE A 194 -22.01 -13.93 15.63
C ILE A 194 -21.81 -14.26 17.11
N GLY A 195 -20.90 -13.56 17.81
CA GLY A 195 -20.68 -13.75 19.24
C GLY A 195 -21.94 -13.47 20.07
N ARG A 196 -22.70 -12.43 19.73
CA ARG A 196 -23.99 -12.13 20.40
C ARG A 196 -25.05 -13.17 20.07
N ASP A 197 -25.18 -13.56 18.82
CA ASP A 197 -26.15 -14.56 18.40
C ASP A 197 -25.90 -15.91 19.07
N LEU A 198 -24.64 -16.34 19.18
CA LEU A 198 -24.23 -17.57 19.90
C LEU A 198 -24.51 -17.46 21.42
N HIS A 199 -24.20 -16.31 22.02
CA HIS A 199 -24.46 -16.06 23.43
C HIS A 199 -25.97 -16.15 23.73
N ASP A 200 -26.78 -15.50 22.91
CA ASP A 200 -28.24 -15.50 23.08
C ASP A 200 -28.82 -16.88 22.85
N PHE A 201 -28.32 -17.64 21.89
CA PHE A 201 -28.68 -19.04 21.65
C PHE A 201 -28.31 -19.90 22.86
N ALA A 202 -27.10 -19.83 23.38
CA ALA A 202 -26.62 -20.58 24.54
C ALA A 202 -27.46 -20.26 25.78
N ILE A 203 -27.80 -19.01 26.03
CA ILE A 203 -28.65 -18.59 27.15
C ILE A 203 -30.06 -19.18 26.99
N GLN A 204 -30.66 -19.13 25.81
CA GLN A 204 -31.99 -19.72 25.56
C GLN A 204 -31.99 -21.22 25.80
N GLN A 205 -30.96 -21.94 25.36
CA GLN A 205 -30.84 -23.39 25.59
C GLN A 205 -30.68 -23.73 27.08
N LEU A 206 -29.86 -22.97 27.81
CA LEU A 206 -29.69 -23.14 29.25
C LEU A 206 -30.97 -22.87 30.01
N PHE A 207 -31.74 -21.83 29.65
CA PHE A 207 -33.04 -21.55 30.28
C PHE A 207 -34.06 -22.65 29.98
N ALA A 208 -34.16 -23.13 28.73
CA ALA A 208 -35.06 -24.20 28.34
C ALA A 208 -34.75 -25.50 29.10
N THR A 209 -33.46 -25.85 29.18
CA THR A 209 -32.99 -27.03 29.93
C THR A 209 -33.28 -26.89 31.44
N GLY A 210 -33.04 -25.72 32.02
CA GLY A 210 -33.33 -25.42 33.40
C GLY A 210 -34.81 -25.53 33.76
N MET A 211 -35.69 -25.00 32.90
CA MET A 211 -37.15 -25.13 33.02
C MET A 211 -37.63 -26.60 32.95
N ALA A 212 -37.05 -27.36 32.00
CA ALA A 212 -37.39 -28.78 31.84
C ALA A 212 -36.98 -29.60 33.06
N LEU A 213 -35.80 -29.37 33.61
CA LEU A 213 -35.30 -30.00 34.85
C LEU A 213 -36.12 -29.61 36.08
N ASP A 214 -36.55 -28.35 36.21
CA ASP A 214 -37.39 -27.90 37.31
C ASP A 214 -38.79 -28.54 37.27
N ALA A 215 -39.37 -28.62 36.07
CA ALA A 215 -40.62 -29.31 35.84
C ALA A 215 -40.53 -30.81 36.21
N ALA A 216 -39.43 -31.48 35.86
CA ALA A 216 -39.18 -32.87 36.24
C ALA A 216 -39.05 -33.01 37.77
N LYS A 217 -38.31 -32.13 38.42
CA LYS A 217 -38.18 -32.11 39.89
C LYS A 217 -39.55 -31.99 40.59
N GLN A 218 -40.44 -31.14 40.09
CA GLN A 218 -41.79 -30.98 40.63
C GLN A 218 -42.64 -32.25 40.48
N LYS A 219 -42.55 -32.92 39.33
CA LYS A 219 -43.24 -34.21 39.12
C LYS A 219 -42.72 -35.31 40.05
N VAL A 220 -41.44 -35.40 40.27
CA VAL A 220 -40.82 -36.34 41.22
C VAL A 220 -41.32 -36.06 42.62
N ALA A 221 -41.35 -34.80 43.07
CA ALA A 221 -41.83 -34.39 44.37
C ALA A 221 -43.33 -34.71 44.60
N ALA A 222 -44.13 -34.69 43.52
CA ALA A 222 -45.56 -35.03 43.56
C ALA A 222 -45.83 -36.54 43.52
N GLY A 223 -44.80 -37.39 43.52
CA GLY A 223 -44.96 -38.86 43.41
C GLY A 223 -45.44 -39.35 42.04
N GLN A 224 -45.39 -38.53 41.00
CA GLN A 224 -45.80 -38.82 39.62
C GLN A 224 -44.57 -39.16 38.77
N THR A 225 -43.74 -40.08 39.23
CA THR A 225 -42.48 -40.38 38.54
C THR A 225 -42.64 -41.59 37.65
N ASP A 226 -42.51 -41.36 36.34
CA ASP A 226 -42.22 -42.36 35.36
C ASP A 226 -40.70 -42.41 35.13
N PRO A 227 -39.99 -43.50 35.53
CA PRO A 227 -38.55 -43.61 35.37
C PRO A 227 -38.06 -43.43 33.91
N ALA A 228 -38.83 -43.95 32.94
CA ALA A 228 -38.48 -43.84 31.53
C ALA A 228 -38.57 -42.37 31.01
N ALA A 229 -39.58 -41.63 31.50
CA ALA A 229 -39.72 -40.21 31.16
C ALA A 229 -38.62 -39.33 31.76
N LEU A 230 -38.11 -39.71 32.95
CA LEU A 230 -37.00 -39.00 33.58
C LEU A 230 -35.66 -39.24 32.85
N GLU A 231 -35.41 -40.50 32.47
CA GLU A 231 -34.22 -40.90 31.70
C GLU A 231 -34.19 -40.18 30.35
N SER A 232 -35.31 -40.16 29.61
CA SER A 232 -35.42 -39.42 28.35
C SER A 232 -35.20 -37.92 28.49
N LEU A 233 -35.63 -37.32 29.59
CA LEU A 233 -35.41 -35.90 29.84
C LEU A 233 -33.93 -35.57 30.15
N ILE A 234 -33.27 -36.46 30.92
CA ILE A 234 -31.83 -36.31 31.20
C ILE A 234 -31.03 -36.44 29.91
N ASP A 235 -31.34 -37.46 29.09
CA ASP A 235 -30.65 -37.66 27.81
C ASP A 235 -30.86 -36.48 26.85
N SER A 236 -32.08 -35.96 26.76
CA SER A 236 -32.34 -34.77 25.92
C SER A 236 -31.65 -33.51 26.43
N SER A 237 -31.52 -33.37 27.76
CA SER A 237 -30.81 -32.23 28.38
C SER A 237 -29.30 -32.33 28.17
N LEU A 238 -28.73 -33.53 28.23
CA LEU A 238 -27.31 -33.75 27.93
C LEU A 238 -27.01 -33.52 26.45
N ALA A 239 -27.85 -34.00 25.55
CA ALA A 239 -27.69 -33.80 24.12
C ALA A 239 -27.73 -32.29 23.74
N SER A 240 -28.55 -31.48 24.43
CA SER A 240 -28.63 -30.02 24.18
C SER A 240 -27.46 -29.22 24.74
N ILE A 241 -26.58 -29.83 25.52
CA ILE A 241 -25.35 -29.21 26.03
C ILE A 241 -24.13 -29.54 25.14
N ASP A 242 -24.22 -30.69 24.41
CA ASP A 242 -23.13 -31.17 23.54
C ASP A 242 -23.22 -30.63 22.09
N GLU A 243 -24.31 -29.93 21.70
CA GLU A 243 -24.43 -29.19 20.44
C GLU A 243 -23.89 -27.75 20.53
#